data_0cacbb3f04febd8670553051242dad4e
#
_entry.id   0cacbb3f04febd8670553051242dad4e
#
_cell.length_a   1.000
_cell.length_b   1.000
_cell.length_c   1.000
_cell.angle_alpha   90.00
_cell.angle_beta   90.00
_cell.angle_gamma   90.00
#
_symmetry.space_group_name_H-M   'P 1'
#
loop_
_entity.id
_entity.type
_entity.pdbx_description
1 polymer ?
#
loop_
_entity_poly.entity_id
_entity_poly.type
_entity_poly.pdbx_seq_one_letter_code
_entity_poly.pdbx_strand_id
1 'polypeptide(L)'
;MQFIDTHAHVYSEELLPDLNQLMQNAISSGVTKIFMPAIDSHSLEAMLSVENAFPKNCFSMAGLHPCYVKENVQAELAIVADQLSKRKFPAIGEIGLDFYWDKTFVSQQQLAFNTQMQWALDFNLPIVIHTRNAMGETIEAVKPFAKKGLRGIFHCFSGSKESAEQIIGMGFHLGLGGVLTYKNAGVAEAIKDIPMEWLVLETDAPYLSPVPYRGKKNEPAFIIEVAKKLAEIKNIPLHEVAEMTTRNAVKVLGEW
;
A
#
# COMPACT_ATOMS: atom_id res chain seq x y z
N MET A 1 -14.36 12.24 -11.93
CA MET A 1 -13.70 10.95 -11.72
C MET A 1 -13.36 10.86 -10.25
N GLN A 2 -13.43 9.68 -9.68
CA GLN A 2 -13.07 9.44 -8.28
C GLN A 2 -11.91 8.44 -8.22
N PHE A 3 -10.97 8.67 -7.30
CA PHE A 3 -9.84 7.79 -7.03
C PHE A 3 -9.77 7.43 -5.57
N ILE A 4 -9.25 6.27 -5.28
CA ILE A 4 -8.83 5.85 -3.95
C ILE A 4 -7.31 5.66 -3.99
N ASP A 5 -6.61 6.36 -3.11
CA ASP A 5 -5.19 6.14 -2.86
C ASP A 5 -5.06 5.04 -1.81
N THR A 6 -4.66 3.84 -2.25
CA THR A 6 -4.61 2.68 -1.35
C THR A 6 -3.39 2.66 -0.44
N HIS A 7 -2.43 3.61 -0.62
CA HIS A 7 -1.21 3.64 0.19
C HIS A 7 -0.53 5.03 0.12
N ALA A 8 -0.61 5.80 1.21
CA ALA A 8 0.11 7.06 1.33
C ALA A 8 0.40 7.41 2.80
N HIS A 9 1.64 7.85 3.08
CA HIS A 9 2.10 8.27 4.41
C HIS A 9 1.90 9.77 4.61
N VAL A 10 0.65 10.27 4.46
CA VAL A 10 0.32 11.70 4.57
C VAL A 10 0.55 12.26 5.98
N TYR A 11 0.77 11.39 6.95
CA TYR A 11 1.15 11.71 8.32
C TYR A 11 2.67 11.87 8.53
N SER A 12 3.48 11.72 7.46
CA SER A 12 4.94 11.87 7.57
C SER A 12 5.33 13.29 7.93
N GLU A 13 6.46 13.44 8.65
CA GLU A 13 7.01 14.76 9.03
C GLU A 13 7.21 15.69 7.82
N GLU A 14 7.46 15.12 6.65
CA GLU A 14 7.64 15.86 5.41
C GLU A 14 6.35 16.47 4.86
N LEU A 15 5.18 15.85 5.13
CA LEU A 15 3.88 16.27 4.59
C LEU A 15 3.01 17.01 5.61
N LEU A 16 3.17 16.73 6.90
CA LEU A 16 2.36 17.36 7.96
C LEU A 16 2.33 18.89 7.93
N PRO A 17 3.44 19.63 7.66
CA PRO A 17 3.40 21.08 7.63
C PRO A 17 2.44 21.65 6.58
N ASP A 18 2.22 20.95 5.48
CA ASP A 18 1.38 21.37 4.37
C ASP A 18 0.07 20.56 4.26
N LEU A 19 -0.29 19.79 5.30
CA LEU A 19 -1.37 18.79 5.28
C LEU A 19 -2.69 19.33 4.73
N ASN A 20 -3.15 20.50 5.19
CA ASN A 20 -4.41 21.08 4.73
C ASN A 20 -4.41 21.36 3.22
N GLN A 21 -3.32 21.93 2.70
CA GLN A 21 -3.19 22.21 1.26
C GLN A 21 -3.10 20.91 0.47
N LEU A 22 -2.34 19.94 0.96
CA LEU A 22 -2.22 18.62 0.36
C LEU A 22 -3.57 17.90 0.26
N MET A 23 -4.39 17.94 1.31
CA MET A 23 -5.72 17.36 1.31
C MET A 23 -6.67 18.11 0.35
N GLN A 24 -6.60 19.44 0.26
CA GLN A 24 -7.35 20.22 -0.72
C GLN A 24 -6.97 19.83 -2.17
N ASN A 25 -5.67 19.72 -2.45
CA ASN A 25 -5.16 19.26 -3.74
C ASN A 25 -5.68 17.86 -4.09
N ALA A 26 -5.60 16.93 -3.15
CA ALA A 26 -6.08 15.56 -3.32
C ALA A 26 -7.58 15.52 -3.68
N ILE A 27 -8.42 16.18 -2.89
CA ILE A 27 -9.87 16.24 -3.10
C ILE A 27 -10.20 16.90 -4.45
N SER A 28 -9.53 18.00 -4.79
CA SER A 28 -9.71 18.71 -6.06
C SER A 28 -9.31 17.86 -7.27
N SER A 29 -8.36 16.94 -7.09
CA SER A 29 -7.92 15.97 -8.10
C SER A 29 -8.81 14.73 -8.17
N GLY A 30 -9.84 14.64 -7.31
CA GLY A 30 -10.80 13.54 -7.29
C GLY A 30 -10.41 12.38 -6.35
N VAL A 31 -9.39 12.53 -5.53
CA VAL A 31 -9.05 11.53 -4.48
C VAL A 31 -10.09 11.64 -3.37
N THR A 32 -10.87 10.60 -3.21
CA THR A 32 -11.96 10.56 -2.21
C THR A 32 -11.53 9.93 -0.89
N LYS A 33 -10.63 8.95 -0.97
CA LYS A 33 -10.11 8.20 0.18
C LYS A 33 -8.62 7.97 0.05
N ILE A 34 -7.93 8.02 1.19
CA ILE A 34 -6.51 7.76 1.33
C ILE A 34 -6.35 6.77 2.47
N PHE A 35 -5.73 5.63 2.18
CA PHE A 35 -5.41 4.63 3.18
C PHE A 35 -3.97 4.81 3.65
N MET A 36 -3.80 5.01 4.96
CA MET A 36 -2.53 5.32 5.60
C MET A 36 -1.98 4.07 6.29
N PRO A 37 -0.92 3.44 5.76
CA PRO A 37 -0.30 2.29 6.42
C PRO A 37 0.49 2.73 7.65
N ALA A 38 0.49 1.90 8.70
CA ALA A 38 1.37 2.10 9.86
C ALA A 38 2.80 1.61 9.55
N ILE A 39 3.78 2.26 10.14
CA ILE A 39 5.20 1.86 10.00
C ILE A 39 5.80 1.37 11.31
N ASP A 40 5.55 2.06 12.42
CA ASP A 40 6.03 1.74 13.76
C ASP A 40 5.18 2.40 14.86
N SER A 41 5.51 2.17 16.12
CA SER A 41 4.83 2.78 17.25
C SER A 41 5.01 4.30 17.34
N HIS A 42 6.12 4.84 16.84
CA HIS A 42 6.43 6.27 16.94
C HIS A 42 5.56 7.12 16.00
N SER A 43 5.20 6.57 14.84
CA SER A 43 4.37 7.26 13.84
C SER A 43 2.87 7.17 14.12
N LEU A 44 2.44 6.32 15.05
CA LEU A 44 1.04 6.01 15.31
C LEU A 44 0.21 7.24 15.69
N GLU A 45 0.70 8.09 16.60
CA GLU A 45 -0.02 9.28 17.06
C GLU A 45 -0.25 10.27 15.91
N ALA A 46 0.77 10.53 15.10
CA ALA A 46 0.66 11.41 13.94
C ALA A 46 -0.35 10.88 12.93
N MET A 47 -0.32 9.58 12.63
CA MET A 47 -1.25 8.94 11.71
C MET A 47 -2.70 9.04 12.20
N LEU A 48 -2.97 8.75 13.48
CA LEU A 48 -4.32 8.85 14.06
C LEU A 48 -4.79 10.30 14.14
N SER A 49 -3.91 11.27 14.33
CA SER A 49 -4.24 12.70 14.30
C SER A 49 -4.71 13.13 12.91
N VAL A 50 -4.07 12.66 11.84
CA VAL A 50 -4.51 12.92 10.46
C VAL A 50 -5.89 12.30 10.19
N GLU A 51 -6.10 11.05 10.59
CA GLU A 51 -7.41 10.40 10.47
C GLU A 51 -8.51 11.18 11.20
N ASN A 52 -8.25 11.64 12.42
CA ASN A 52 -9.20 12.45 13.18
C ASN A 52 -9.49 13.82 12.54
N ALA A 53 -8.49 14.44 11.91
CA ALA A 53 -8.66 15.70 11.20
C ALA A 53 -9.45 15.54 9.88
N PHE A 54 -9.32 14.39 9.21
CA PHE A 54 -9.96 14.09 7.92
C PHE A 54 -10.70 12.74 7.93
N PRO A 55 -11.70 12.54 8.83
CA PRO A 55 -12.30 11.23 9.09
C PRO A 55 -13.13 10.67 7.93
N LYS A 56 -13.41 11.46 6.89
CA LYS A 56 -14.11 11.03 5.68
C LYS A 56 -13.17 10.67 4.54
N ASN A 57 -11.89 11.00 4.68
CA ASN A 57 -10.91 10.87 3.60
C ASN A 57 -9.69 10.01 3.97
N CYS A 58 -9.29 10.01 5.24
CA CYS A 58 -8.07 9.33 5.69
C CYS A 58 -8.41 8.18 6.64
N PHE A 59 -7.85 7.01 6.36
CA PHE A 59 -8.14 5.76 7.09
C PHE A 59 -6.83 5.08 7.46
N SER A 60 -6.57 4.96 8.77
CA SER A 60 -5.36 4.33 9.30
C SER A 60 -5.42 2.81 9.22
N MET A 61 -4.31 2.17 8.88
CA MET A 61 -4.09 0.74 9.03
C MET A 61 -3.28 0.46 10.30
N ALA A 62 -3.22 -0.81 10.71
CA ALA A 62 -2.35 -1.25 11.82
C ALA A 62 -1.26 -2.17 11.28
N GLY A 63 -0.01 -1.98 11.68
CA GLY A 63 1.08 -2.82 11.22
C GLY A 63 2.45 -2.39 11.71
N LEU A 64 3.42 -3.28 11.55
CA LEU A 64 4.84 -3.04 11.77
C LEU A 64 5.60 -3.29 10.47
N HIS A 65 6.13 -2.24 9.89
CA HIS A 65 6.87 -2.25 8.63
C HIS A 65 8.24 -2.95 8.79
N PRO A 66 8.69 -3.77 7.84
CA PRO A 66 9.93 -4.56 7.98
C PRO A 66 11.19 -3.72 8.26
N CYS A 67 11.32 -2.51 7.73
CA CYS A 67 12.47 -1.64 8.00
C CYS A 67 12.55 -1.16 9.47
N TYR A 68 11.44 -1.23 10.21
CA TYR A 68 11.34 -0.85 11.63
C TYR A 68 11.38 -2.04 12.58
N VAL A 69 11.52 -3.25 12.03
CA VAL A 69 11.75 -4.46 12.82
C VAL A 69 13.20 -4.47 13.30
N LYS A 70 13.37 -4.47 14.63
CA LYS A 70 14.66 -4.48 15.34
C LYS A 70 14.62 -5.50 16.50
N GLU A 71 15.54 -5.36 17.46
CA GLU A 71 15.60 -6.20 18.67
C GLU A 71 14.30 -6.16 19.48
N ASN A 72 13.61 -5.00 19.46
CA ASN A 72 12.36 -4.75 20.19
C ASN A 72 11.10 -5.27 19.48
N VAL A 73 11.22 -6.14 18.48
CA VAL A 73 10.10 -6.60 17.63
C VAL A 73 8.89 -7.10 18.44
N GLN A 74 9.11 -7.75 19.58
CA GLN A 74 8.00 -8.23 20.42
C GLN A 74 7.22 -7.08 21.07
N ALA A 75 7.90 -6.01 21.47
CA ALA A 75 7.25 -4.83 22.03
C ALA A 75 6.44 -4.08 20.96
N GLU A 76 6.99 -3.91 19.75
CA GLU A 76 6.28 -3.30 18.62
C GLU A 76 5.05 -4.13 18.23
N LEU A 77 5.18 -5.45 18.10
CA LEU A 77 4.06 -6.34 17.81
C LEU A 77 2.97 -6.30 18.89
N ALA A 78 3.35 -6.16 20.16
CA ALA A 78 2.38 -6.03 21.26
C ALA A 78 1.54 -4.73 21.11
N ILE A 79 2.16 -3.64 20.64
CA ILE A 79 1.46 -2.37 20.36
C ILE A 79 0.47 -2.56 19.20
N VAL A 80 0.89 -3.21 18.11
CA VAL A 80 -0.01 -3.51 16.98
C VAL A 80 -1.20 -4.36 17.43
N ALA A 81 -0.95 -5.42 18.22
CA ALA A 81 -2.01 -6.28 18.76
C ALA A 81 -2.98 -5.51 19.66
N ASP A 82 -2.47 -4.62 20.51
CA ASP A 82 -3.29 -3.75 21.35
C ASP A 82 -4.21 -2.83 20.50
N GLN A 83 -3.67 -2.22 19.43
CA GLN A 83 -4.48 -1.40 18.50
C GLN A 83 -5.58 -2.23 17.82
N LEU A 84 -5.25 -3.41 17.30
CA LEU A 84 -6.22 -4.31 16.67
C LEU A 84 -7.33 -4.75 17.62
N SER A 85 -7.06 -4.83 18.93
CA SER A 85 -8.05 -5.17 19.95
C SER A 85 -9.03 -4.03 20.28
N LYS A 86 -8.61 -2.76 20.05
CA LYS A 86 -9.35 -1.56 20.49
C LYS A 86 -10.29 -1.00 19.43
N ARG A 87 -9.98 -1.20 18.15
CA ARG A 87 -10.77 -0.63 17.04
C ARG A 87 -10.65 -1.47 15.77
N LYS A 88 -11.57 -1.22 14.84
CA LYS A 88 -11.48 -1.79 13.48
C LYS A 88 -10.51 -0.98 12.62
N PHE A 89 -9.80 -1.67 11.76
CA PHE A 89 -8.92 -1.12 10.74
C PHE A 89 -9.30 -1.66 9.36
N PRO A 90 -9.05 -0.92 8.26
CA PRO A 90 -9.32 -1.40 6.90
C PRO A 90 -8.41 -2.54 6.46
N ALA A 91 -7.19 -2.59 6.99
CA ALA A 91 -6.19 -3.59 6.67
C ALA A 91 -5.13 -3.70 7.77
N ILE A 92 -4.36 -4.77 7.74
CA ILE A 92 -3.08 -4.84 8.43
C ILE A 92 -1.99 -4.47 7.42
N GLY A 93 -1.32 -3.37 7.67
CA GLY A 93 -0.29 -2.81 6.78
C GLY A 93 0.35 -1.55 7.36
N GLU A 94 1.58 -1.32 7.00
CA GLU A 94 2.42 -1.99 6.03
C GLU A 94 3.22 -3.11 6.68
N ILE A 95 3.20 -4.30 6.10
CA ILE A 95 3.90 -5.48 6.61
C ILE A 95 4.64 -6.19 5.47
N GLY A 96 5.66 -6.97 5.77
CA GLY A 96 6.35 -7.70 4.71
C GLY A 96 7.82 -7.94 4.97
N LEU A 97 8.62 -7.95 3.89
CA LEU A 97 10.06 -8.22 3.93
C LEU A 97 10.85 -7.16 3.16
N ASP A 98 11.94 -6.67 3.76
CA ASP A 98 12.90 -5.77 3.13
C ASP A 98 14.32 -6.31 3.31
N PHE A 99 14.94 -6.77 2.21
CA PHE A 99 16.31 -7.27 2.21
C PHE A 99 17.29 -6.31 1.52
N TYR A 100 16.85 -5.05 1.36
CA TYR A 100 17.67 -4.01 0.78
C TYR A 100 18.41 -3.18 1.83
N TRP A 101 17.67 -2.67 2.85
CA TRP A 101 18.23 -1.71 3.80
C TRP A 101 19.03 -2.37 4.91
N ASP A 102 18.44 -3.28 5.65
CA ASP A 102 19.07 -3.92 6.82
C ASP A 102 18.75 -5.40 6.87
N LYS A 103 19.76 -6.24 6.73
CA LYS A 103 19.63 -7.70 6.78
C LYS A 103 19.94 -8.30 8.14
N THR A 104 20.23 -7.47 9.15
CA THR A 104 20.54 -7.94 10.50
C THR A 104 19.35 -8.67 11.11
N PHE A 105 18.13 -8.21 10.83
CA PHE A 105 16.89 -8.65 11.45
C PHE A 105 15.99 -9.49 10.55
N VAL A 106 16.53 -10.20 9.55
CA VAL A 106 15.73 -10.99 8.60
C VAL A 106 14.82 -12.01 9.31
N SER A 107 15.33 -12.72 10.32
CA SER A 107 14.53 -13.69 11.09
C SER A 107 13.39 -13.02 11.87
N GLN A 108 13.64 -11.84 12.40
CA GLN A 108 12.62 -11.04 13.10
C GLN A 108 11.60 -10.46 12.11
N GLN A 109 12.02 -10.03 10.91
CA GLN A 109 11.09 -9.62 9.84
C GLN A 109 10.17 -10.78 9.46
N GLN A 110 10.69 -11.98 9.26
CA GLN A 110 9.89 -13.18 8.97
C GLN A 110 8.91 -13.51 10.10
N LEU A 111 9.36 -13.43 11.35
CA LEU A 111 8.51 -13.61 12.53
C LEU A 111 7.38 -12.57 12.53
N ALA A 112 7.71 -11.29 12.40
CA ALA A 112 6.74 -10.20 12.42
C ALA A 112 5.73 -10.33 11.28
N PHE A 113 6.19 -10.65 10.07
CA PHE A 113 5.34 -10.84 8.90
C PHE A 113 4.35 -12.00 9.11
N ASN A 114 4.85 -13.18 9.53
CA ASN A 114 3.99 -14.34 9.80
C ASN A 114 2.96 -14.07 10.90
N THR A 115 3.37 -13.40 11.99
CA THR A 115 2.49 -13.04 13.09
C THR A 115 1.36 -12.13 12.61
N GLN A 116 1.68 -11.10 11.85
CA GLN A 116 0.70 -10.12 11.35
C GLN A 116 -0.22 -10.71 10.28
N MET A 117 0.28 -11.62 9.43
CA MET A 117 -0.57 -12.40 8.50
C MET A 117 -1.55 -13.30 9.25
N GLN A 118 -1.15 -13.90 10.37
CA GLN A 118 -2.06 -14.69 11.20
C GLN A 118 -3.15 -13.81 11.81
N TRP A 119 -2.80 -12.64 12.35
CA TRP A 119 -3.80 -11.69 12.84
C TRP A 119 -4.77 -11.24 11.74
N ALA A 120 -4.28 -11.04 10.52
CA ALA A 120 -5.15 -10.69 9.40
C ALA A 120 -6.21 -11.77 9.12
N LEU A 121 -5.84 -13.05 9.21
CA LEU A 121 -6.81 -14.15 9.14
C LEU A 121 -7.79 -14.14 10.32
N ASP A 122 -7.27 -13.98 11.56
CA ASP A 122 -8.06 -14.03 12.79
C ASP A 122 -9.12 -12.90 12.84
N PHE A 123 -8.75 -11.70 12.36
CA PHE A 123 -9.64 -10.53 12.27
C PHE A 123 -10.38 -10.42 10.94
N ASN A 124 -10.15 -11.34 9.99
CA ASN A 124 -10.68 -11.30 8.62
C ASN A 124 -10.38 -9.97 7.89
N LEU A 125 -9.17 -9.46 8.07
CA LEU A 125 -8.69 -8.23 7.42
C LEU A 125 -7.81 -8.56 6.21
N PRO A 126 -7.80 -7.70 5.17
CA PRO A 126 -6.78 -7.77 4.14
C PRO A 126 -5.43 -7.29 4.68
N ILE A 127 -4.36 -7.58 3.93
CA ILE A 127 -3.03 -7.07 4.24
C ILE A 127 -2.50 -6.18 3.13
N VAL A 128 -1.63 -5.21 3.49
CA VAL A 128 -0.87 -4.38 2.55
C VAL A 128 0.61 -4.70 2.72
N ILE A 129 1.21 -5.22 1.65
CA ILE A 129 2.51 -5.89 1.69
C ILE A 129 3.58 -5.02 1.08
N HIS A 130 4.62 -4.75 1.87
CA HIS A 130 5.92 -4.26 1.42
C HIS A 130 6.81 -5.41 0.96
N THR A 131 7.49 -5.23 -0.16
CA THR A 131 8.55 -6.15 -0.57
C THR A 131 9.65 -5.42 -1.32
N ARG A 132 10.90 -5.55 -0.84
CA ARG A 132 12.07 -4.97 -1.49
C ARG A 132 13.26 -5.93 -1.43
N ASN A 133 13.78 -6.30 -2.62
CA ASN A 133 14.80 -7.35 -2.77
C ASN A 133 14.41 -8.68 -2.09
N ALA A 134 13.11 -8.96 -1.98
CA ALA A 134 12.55 -10.10 -1.25
C ALA A 134 11.26 -10.66 -1.92
N MET A 135 11.04 -10.36 -3.22
CA MET A 135 9.79 -10.72 -3.90
C MET A 135 9.48 -12.21 -3.83
N GLY A 136 10.47 -13.06 -4.12
CA GLY A 136 10.31 -14.51 -4.07
C GLY A 136 9.97 -15.00 -2.67
N GLU A 137 10.73 -14.56 -1.67
CA GLU A 137 10.53 -14.91 -0.26
C GLU A 137 9.18 -14.42 0.26
N THR A 138 8.75 -13.23 -0.15
CA THR A 138 7.46 -12.66 0.23
C THR A 138 6.32 -13.51 -0.37
N ILE A 139 6.39 -13.85 -1.67
CA ILE A 139 5.40 -14.71 -2.33
C ILE A 139 5.32 -16.07 -1.63
N GLU A 140 6.48 -16.71 -1.34
CA GLU A 140 6.51 -18.01 -0.66
C GLU A 140 5.92 -17.94 0.76
N ALA A 141 6.20 -16.86 1.51
CA ALA A 141 5.63 -16.67 2.84
C ALA A 141 4.11 -16.47 2.82
N VAL A 142 3.57 -15.79 1.79
CA VAL A 142 2.13 -15.52 1.65
C VAL A 142 1.33 -16.74 1.20
N LYS A 143 1.89 -17.61 0.37
CA LYS A 143 1.19 -18.77 -0.22
C LYS A 143 0.39 -19.63 0.78
N PRO A 144 0.94 -20.03 1.94
CA PRO A 144 0.20 -20.84 2.92
C PRO A 144 -1.01 -20.09 3.52
N PHE A 145 -0.90 -18.78 3.68
CA PHE A 145 -1.96 -17.94 4.24
C PHE A 145 -3.04 -17.62 3.18
N ALA A 146 -2.64 -17.39 1.93
CA ALA A 146 -3.57 -17.24 0.81
C ALA A 146 -4.49 -18.45 0.66
N LYS A 147 -3.96 -19.67 0.81
CA LYS A 147 -4.77 -20.92 0.82
C LYS A 147 -5.79 -20.99 1.95
N LYS A 148 -5.60 -20.20 3.02
CA LYS A 148 -6.53 -20.07 4.14
C LYS A 148 -7.51 -18.89 3.97
N GLY A 149 -7.47 -18.19 2.83
CA GLY A 149 -8.35 -17.06 2.51
C GLY A 149 -7.76 -15.68 2.79
N LEU A 150 -6.46 -15.58 3.11
CA LEU A 150 -5.81 -14.28 3.22
C LEU A 150 -5.82 -13.58 1.86
N ARG A 151 -6.15 -12.29 1.87
CA ARG A 151 -6.23 -11.41 0.70
C ARG A 151 -5.53 -10.08 0.98
N GLY A 152 -5.24 -9.31 -0.04
CA GLY A 152 -4.61 -8.00 0.16
C GLY A 152 -4.02 -7.40 -1.10
N ILE A 153 -3.07 -6.50 -0.88
CA ILE A 153 -2.39 -5.73 -1.92
C ILE A 153 -0.88 -5.89 -1.75
N PHE A 154 -0.19 -6.29 -2.81
CA PHE A 154 1.25 -6.06 -2.92
C PHE A 154 1.43 -4.61 -3.36
N HIS A 155 1.75 -3.74 -2.40
CA HIS A 155 1.93 -2.32 -2.67
C HIS A 155 3.19 -2.05 -3.47
N CYS A 156 3.24 -0.93 -4.16
CA CYS A 156 4.37 -0.46 -4.97
C CYS A 156 4.98 -1.54 -5.86
N PHE A 157 4.09 -2.31 -6.55
CA PHE A 157 4.52 -3.44 -7.35
C PHE A 157 5.58 -3.02 -8.37
N SER A 158 6.72 -3.67 -8.31
CA SER A 158 7.89 -3.43 -9.19
C SER A 158 8.54 -4.75 -9.66
N GLY A 159 7.79 -5.85 -9.59
CA GLY A 159 8.24 -7.18 -10.00
C GLY A 159 8.13 -7.45 -11.50
N SER A 160 8.45 -8.70 -11.89
CA SER A 160 8.29 -9.21 -13.25
C SER A 160 6.83 -9.63 -13.54
N LYS A 161 6.52 -9.92 -14.81
CA LYS A 161 5.22 -10.47 -15.21
C LYS A 161 4.90 -11.79 -14.47
N GLU A 162 5.89 -12.66 -14.33
CA GLU A 162 5.73 -13.94 -13.64
C GLU A 162 5.40 -13.73 -12.15
N SER A 163 6.01 -12.73 -11.50
CA SER A 163 5.67 -12.36 -10.13
C SER A 163 4.24 -11.82 -10.05
N ALA A 164 3.84 -10.97 -10.98
CA ALA A 164 2.47 -10.44 -11.05
C ALA A 164 1.44 -11.58 -11.20
N GLU A 165 1.68 -12.52 -12.13
CA GLU A 165 0.82 -13.68 -12.34
C GLU A 165 0.71 -14.59 -11.10
N GLN A 166 1.82 -14.79 -10.38
CA GLN A 166 1.79 -15.56 -9.12
C GLN A 166 0.96 -14.83 -8.05
N ILE A 167 1.13 -13.51 -7.91
CA ILE A 167 0.42 -12.69 -6.91
C ILE A 167 -1.09 -12.71 -7.19
N ILE A 168 -1.52 -12.44 -8.42
CA ILE A 168 -2.95 -12.50 -8.76
C ILE A 168 -3.53 -13.92 -8.67
N GLY A 169 -2.73 -14.93 -8.99
CA GLY A 169 -3.10 -16.34 -8.83
C GLY A 169 -3.35 -16.75 -7.37
N MET A 170 -2.81 -15.99 -6.41
CA MET A 170 -3.11 -16.14 -4.98
C MET A 170 -4.33 -15.30 -4.52
N GLY A 171 -4.95 -14.50 -5.40
CA GLY A 171 -6.07 -13.63 -5.07
C GLY A 171 -5.67 -12.27 -4.53
N PHE A 172 -4.43 -11.83 -4.70
CA PHE A 172 -3.93 -10.53 -4.28
C PHE A 172 -3.95 -9.50 -5.41
N HIS A 173 -4.12 -8.24 -5.05
CA HIS A 173 -4.06 -7.11 -5.97
C HIS A 173 -2.64 -6.53 -6.05
N LEU A 174 -2.36 -5.83 -7.14
CA LEU A 174 -1.12 -5.09 -7.36
C LEU A 174 -1.37 -3.60 -7.17
N GLY A 175 -0.67 -2.97 -6.23
CA GLY A 175 -0.65 -1.53 -6.04
C GLY A 175 0.28 -0.86 -7.05
N LEU A 176 -0.24 0.06 -7.84
CA LEU A 176 0.49 0.76 -8.88
C LEU A 176 0.67 2.23 -8.49
N GLY A 177 1.92 2.61 -8.23
CA GLY A 177 2.33 3.95 -7.85
C GLY A 177 3.17 4.64 -8.92
N GLY A 178 3.89 5.69 -8.51
CA GLY A 178 4.68 6.55 -9.40
C GLY A 178 5.71 5.80 -10.25
N VAL A 179 6.21 4.67 -9.77
CA VAL A 179 7.19 3.82 -10.49
C VAL A 179 6.65 3.35 -11.86
N LEU A 180 5.32 3.19 -12.01
CA LEU A 180 4.69 2.85 -13.28
C LEU A 180 5.03 3.85 -14.40
N THR A 181 5.29 5.10 -14.05
CA THR A 181 5.59 6.18 -15.02
C THR A 181 7.07 6.21 -15.44
N TYR A 182 7.94 5.41 -14.81
CA TYR A 182 9.38 5.45 -15.06
C TYR A 182 9.75 4.57 -16.26
N LYS A 183 10.44 5.15 -17.26
CA LYS A 183 10.78 4.47 -18.53
C LYS A 183 11.50 3.14 -18.35
N ASN A 184 12.37 3.03 -17.35
CA ASN A 184 13.29 1.89 -17.19
C ASN A 184 12.89 0.96 -16.02
N ALA A 185 11.70 1.15 -15.43
CA ALA A 185 11.28 0.34 -14.28
C ALA A 185 10.75 -1.05 -14.66
N GLY A 186 10.41 -1.29 -15.95
CA GLY A 186 9.88 -2.57 -16.41
C GLY A 186 8.42 -2.86 -15.99
N VAL A 187 7.88 -2.09 -15.05
CA VAL A 187 6.53 -2.31 -14.49
C VAL A 187 5.44 -2.22 -15.56
N ALA A 188 5.56 -1.25 -16.47
CA ALA A 188 4.59 -1.07 -17.56
C ALA A 188 4.43 -2.33 -18.42
N GLU A 189 5.55 -2.98 -18.76
CA GLU A 189 5.54 -4.23 -19.53
C GLU A 189 5.05 -5.41 -18.68
N ALA A 190 5.46 -5.47 -17.41
CA ALA A 190 5.06 -6.54 -16.50
C ALA A 190 3.54 -6.60 -16.29
N ILE A 191 2.86 -5.43 -16.24
CA ILE A 191 1.41 -5.37 -15.96
C ILE A 191 0.54 -5.30 -17.22
N LYS A 192 1.14 -5.22 -18.41
CA LYS A 192 0.44 -4.99 -19.68
C LYS A 192 -0.72 -5.96 -19.91
N ASP A 193 -0.48 -7.24 -19.68
CA ASP A 193 -1.46 -8.31 -19.87
C ASP A 193 -2.23 -8.67 -18.59
N ILE A 194 -1.89 -8.08 -17.44
CA ILE A 194 -2.58 -8.34 -16.17
C ILE A 194 -4.00 -7.75 -16.24
N PRO A 195 -5.06 -8.53 -15.93
CA PRO A 195 -6.43 -8.02 -15.96
C PRO A 195 -6.63 -6.83 -15.00
N MET A 196 -7.40 -5.83 -15.44
CA MET A 196 -7.67 -4.59 -14.68
C MET A 196 -8.28 -4.85 -13.30
N GLU A 197 -9.01 -5.94 -13.12
CA GLU A 197 -9.66 -6.33 -11.86
C GLU A 197 -8.68 -6.63 -10.72
N TRP A 198 -7.39 -6.77 -11.00
CA TRP A 198 -6.33 -7.02 -10.03
C TRP A 198 -5.46 -5.79 -9.73
N LEU A 199 -5.78 -4.64 -10.35
CA LEU A 199 -4.97 -3.44 -10.23
C LEU A 199 -5.66 -2.41 -9.34
N VAL A 200 -4.91 -1.83 -8.41
CA VAL A 200 -5.31 -0.67 -7.60
C VAL A 200 -4.28 0.45 -7.78
N LEU A 201 -4.66 1.68 -7.46
CA LEU A 201 -3.78 2.84 -7.55
C LEU A 201 -3.36 3.31 -6.17
N GLU A 202 -2.15 3.83 -6.10
CA GLU A 202 -1.58 4.43 -4.91
C GLU A 202 -0.58 5.52 -5.28
N THR A 203 -0.12 6.28 -4.29
CA THR A 203 0.95 7.24 -4.49
C THR A 203 2.24 6.87 -3.80
N ASP A 204 2.16 6.23 -2.64
CA ASP A 204 3.27 6.04 -1.70
C ASP A 204 3.87 7.40 -1.25
N ALA A 205 3.03 8.45 -1.23
CA ALA A 205 3.48 9.78 -0.83
C ALA A 205 4.04 9.78 0.61
N PRO A 206 5.18 10.46 0.87
CA PRO A 206 5.90 11.45 0.06
C PRO A 206 6.91 10.89 -0.97
N TYR A 207 6.99 9.56 -1.09
CA TYR A 207 8.01 8.88 -1.90
C TYR A 207 7.59 8.68 -3.35
N LEU A 208 8.54 8.32 -4.21
CA LEU A 208 8.33 7.76 -5.55
C LEU A 208 7.43 8.61 -6.48
N SER A 209 7.60 9.93 -6.48
CA SER A 209 6.82 10.86 -7.31
C SER A 209 6.77 10.43 -8.79
N PRO A 210 5.57 10.43 -9.42
CA PRO A 210 5.44 10.07 -10.83
C PRO A 210 6.06 11.14 -11.75
N VAL A 211 6.33 10.78 -13.01
CA VAL A 211 6.60 11.75 -14.07
C VAL A 211 5.30 12.54 -14.33
N PRO A 212 5.34 13.91 -14.45
CA PRO A 212 6.52 14.77 -14.61
C PRO A 212 7.12 15.29 -13.28
N TYR A 213 6.62 14.85 -12.13
CA TYR A 213 7.01 15.39 -10.81
C TYR A 213 8.21 14.67 -10.19
N ARG A 214 8.87 13.79 -10.91
CA ARG A 214 10.03 13.05 -10.40
C ARG A 214 11.10 13.96 -9.81
N GLY A 215 11.61 13.61 -8.61
CA GLY A 215 12.56 14.44 -7.86
C GLY A 215 11.94 15.52 -6.98
N LYS A 216 10.61 15.66 -7.02
CA LYS A 216 9.85 16.49 -6.07
C LYS A 216 9.22 15.60 -5.00
N LYS A 217 8.76 16.20 -3.92
CA LYS A 217 7.93 15.54 -2.91
C LYS A 217 6.62 15.05 -3.55
N ASN A 218 6.27 13.77 -3.33
CA ASN A 218 5.03 13.20 -3.84
C ASN A 218 3.83 13.62 -2.98
N GLU A 219 2.64 13.65 -3.57
CA GLU A 219 1.38 13.92 -2.88
C GLU A 219 0.23 13.09 -3.49
N PRO A 220 -0.85 12.80 -2.73
CA PRO A 220 -1.98 12.01 -3.24
C PRO A 220 -2.63 12.56 -4.52
N ALA A 221 -2.58 13.88 -4.74
CA ALA A 221 -3.08 14.49 -5.97
C ALA A 221 -2.39 13.98 -7.25
N PHE A 222 -1.14 13.49 -7.13
CA PHE A 222 -0.37 12.98 -8.27
C PHE A 222 -0.80 11.57 -8.73
N ILE A 223 -1.73 10.91 -8.03
CA ILE A 223 -2.31 9.62 -8.45
C ILE A 223 -2.87 9.68 -9.87
N ILE A 224 -3.33 10.87 -10.31
CA ILE A 224 -3.86 11.06 -11.65
C ILE A 224 -2.82 10.79 -12.75
N GLU A 225 -1.55 11.04 -12.49
CA GLU A 225 -0.48 10.77 -13.45
C GLU A 225 -0.23 9.25 -13.58
N VAL A 226 -0.35 8.52 -12.46
CA VAL A 226 -0.31 7.05 -12.47
C VAL A 226 -1.51 6.50 -13.25
N ALA A 227 -2.70 7.03 -13.00
CA ALA A 227 -3.92 6.63 -13.71
C ALA A 227 -3.84 6.90 -15.22
N LYS A 228 -3.32 8.06 -15.64
CA LYS A 228 -3.08 8.39 -17.06
C LYS A 228 -2.13 7.38 -17.70
N LYS A 229 -1.04 7.03 -17.01
CA LYS A 229 -0.08 6.05 -17.52
C LYS A 229 -0.70 4.66 -17.63
N LEU A 230 -1.52 4.26 -16.67
CA LEU A 230 -2.24 2.99 -16.73
C LEU A 230 -3.26 2.98 -17.89
N ALA A 231 -3.98 4.07 -18.12
CA ALA A 231 -4.90 4.23 -19.26
C ALA A 231 -4.18 4.05 -20.61
N GLU A 232 -2.99 4.65 -20.75
CA GLU A 232 -2.13 4.49 -21.94
C GLU A 232 -1.73 3.01 -22.12
N ILE A 233 -1.22 2.35 -21.07
CA ILE A 233 -0.75 0.95 -21.13
C ILE A 233 -1.89 0.00 -21.49
N LYS A 234 -3.07 0.20 -20.90
CA LYS A 234 -4.25 -0.64 -21.12
C LYS A 234 -5.07 -0.29 -22.34
N ASN A 235 -4.74 0.84 -22.98
CA ASN A 235 -5.49 1.40 -24.11
C ASN A 235 -7.00 1.53 -23.81
N ILE A 236 -7.34 2.07 -22.65
CA ILE A 236 -8.70 2.36 -22.19
C ILE A 236 -8.82 3.81 -21.73
N PRO A 237 -10.04 4.39 -21.72
CA PRO A 237 -10.25 5.74 -21.23
C PRO A 237 -9.88 5.92 -19.74
N LEU A 238 -9.39 7.11 -19.38
CA LEU A 238 -8.99 7.42 -18.00
C LEU A 238 -10.14 7.23 -16.99
N HIS A 239 -11.38 7.54 -17.38
CA HIS A 239 -12.53 7.37 -16.48
C HIS A 239 -12.81 5.89 -16.17
N GLU A 240 -12.57 4.99 -17.12
CA GLU A 240 -12.68 3.54 -16.89
C GLU A 240 -11.58 3.04 -15.92
N VAL A 241 -10.35 3.56 -16.06
CA VAL A 241 -9.28 3.28 -15.08
C VAL A 241 -9.74 3.72 -13.69
N ALA A 242 -10.22 4.96 -13.54
CA ALA A 242 -10.67 5.48 -12.25
C ALA A 242 -11.78 4.61 -11.64
N GLU A 243 -12.78 4.24 -12.43
CA GLU A 243 -13.90 3.41 -11.98
C GLU A 243 -13.43 2.01 -11.56
N MET A 244 -12.64 1.33 -12.41
CA MET A 244 -12.22 -0.04 -12.15
C MET A 244 -11.29 -0.13 -10.94
N THR A 245 -10.29 0.74 -10.85
CA THR A 245 -9.34 0.73 -9.73
C THR A 245 -9.97 1.13 -8.40
N THR A 246 -10.91 2.07 -8.41
CA THR A 246 -11.71 2.44 -7.23
C THR A 246 -12.58 1.26 -6.76
N ARG A 247 -13.27 0.58 -7.68
CA ARG A 247 -14.04 -0.62 -7.37
C ARG A 247 -13.17 -1.74 -6.78
N ASN A 248 -11.98 -1.94 -7.34
CA ASN A 248 -11.03 -2.94 -6.84
C ASN A 248 -10.55 -2.58 -5.42
N ALA A 249 -10.23 -1.30 -5.16
CA ALA A 249 -9.84 -0.84 -3.83
C ALA A 249 -10.96 -1.08 -2.79
N VAL A 250 -12.22 -0.77 -3.14
CA VAL A 250 -13.39 -1.07 -2.29
C VAL A 250 -13.55 -2.58 -2.09
N LYS A 251 -13.35 -3.40 -3.13
CA LYS A 251 -13.45 -4.86 -3.03
C LYS A 251 -12.45 -5.43 -2.04
N VAL A 252 -11.22 -4.91 -1.98
CA VAL A 252 -10.17 -5.46 -1.11
C VAL A 252 -10.17 -4.83 0.27
N LEU A 253 -10.34 -3.51 0.39
CA LEU A 253 -10.23 -2.76 1.64
C LEU A 253 -11.59 -2.55 2.34
N GLY A 254 -12.71 -2.71 1.62
CA GLY A 254 -14.04 -2.46 2.14
C GLY A 254 -14.54 -1.03 1.89
N GLU A 255 -15.79 -0.79 2.28
CA GLU A 255 -16.39 0.55 2.30
C GLU A 255 -16.10 1.23 3.64
N TRP A 256 -15.38 2.34 3.62
CA TRP A 256 -14.95 3.14 4.78
C TRP A 256 -15.42 4.58 4.65
#